data_d51c1289da141475df62ab7ec46cd846
#
_entry.id   d51c1289da141475df62ab7ec46cd846
#
_cell.length_a   1.000
_cell.length_b   1.000
_cell.length_c   1.000
_cell.angle_alpha   90.00
_cell.angle_beta   90.00
_cell.angle_gamma   90.00
#
_symmetry.space_group_name_H-M   'P 1'
#
loop_
_entity.id
_entity.type
_entity.pdbx_description
1 polymer ?
#
loop_
_entity_poly.entity_id
_entity_poly.type
_entity_poly.pdbx_seq_one_letter_code
_entity_poly.pdbx_strand_id
1 'polypeptide(L)'
;MATVKRTILATASVGDEYIMIQEKLTGKEYGLDVMNDLEGNKGAVSVKQKLAMRAGETDKAVTVDLPEVREIDHKIGTALKHIGNLDVDIMQNEKGEYCVLELNPVLVVASHLATRLA
;
A
#
# COMPACT_ATOMS: atom_id res chain seq x y z
N MET A 1 -1.88 -18.29 -1.70
CA MET A 1 -1.72 -17.31 -2.78
C MET A 1 -2.33 -15.99 -2.37
N ALA A 2 -1.55 -14.91 -2.34
CA ALA A 2 -2.06 -13.60 -1.98
C ALA A 2 -3.02 -13.09 -3.06
N THR A 3 -4.24 -12.76 -2.68
CA THR A 3 -5.25 -12.21 -3.56
C THR A 3 -5.42 -10.73 -3.22
N VAL A 4 -5.18 -9.86 -4.19
CA VAL A 4 -5.46 -8.44 -4.07
C VAL A 4 -6.88 -8.21 -4.53
N LYS A 5 -7.75 -7.85 -3.59
CA LYS A 5 -9.14 -7.50 -3.87
C LYS A 5 -9.38 -6.04 -3.53
N ARG A 6 -10.09 -5.37 -4.38
CA ARG A 6 -10.67 -4.07 -4.10
C ARG A 6 -12.11 -4.11 -4.59
N THR A 7 -13.03 -3.94 -3.67
CA THR A 7 -14.45 -3.93 -3.99
C THR A 7 -14.95 -2.50 -3.97
N ILE A 8 -15.25 -1.97 -5.15
CA ILE A 8 -16.00 -0.73 -5.30
C ILE A 8 -17.46 -1.15 -5.39
N LEU A 9 -18.26 -0.78 -4.39
CA LEU A 9 -19.67 -1.15 -4.31
C LEU A 9 -20.54 -0.30 -5.23
N ALA A 10 -20.27 0.99 -5.30
CA ALA A 10 -20.96 1.93 -6.16
C ALA A 10 -20.20 3.23 -6.35
N THR A 11 -20.54 3.95 -7.41
CA THR A 11 -20.18 5.37 -7.58
C THR A 11 -21.47 6.16 -7.73
N ALA A 12 -21.55 7.29 -7.05
CA ALA A 12 -22.65 8.21 -7.14
C ALA A 12 -22.14 9.61 -7.49
N SER A 13 -22.95 10.40 -8.20
CA SER A 13 -22.65 11.80 -8.44
C SER A 13 -23.52 12.69 -7.56
N VAL A 14 -22.92 13.70 -6.92
CA VAL A 14 -23.63 14.75 -6.18
C VAL A 14 -23.17 16.08 -6.76
N GLY A 15 -24.02 16.71 -7.57
CA GLY A 15 -23.62 17.87 -8.35
C GLY A 15 -22.57 17.48 -9.39
N ASP A 16 -21.43 18.17 -9.38
CA ASP A 16 -20.28 17.92 -10.24
C ASP A 16 -19.22 17.00 -9.61
N GLU A 17 -19.50 16.44 -8.44
CA GLU A 17 -18.57 15.58 -7.70
C GLU A 17 -18.99 14.12 -7.75
N TYR A 18 -18.00 13.24 -7.76
CA TYR A 18 -18.20 11.80 -7.67
C TYR A 18 -17.86 11.30 -6.27
N ILE A 19 -18.74 10.44 -5.72
CA ILE A 19 -18.53 9.76 -4.45
C ILE A 19 -18.30 8.29 -4.72
N MET A 20 -17.20 7.76 -4.19
CA MET A 20 -16.90 6.34 -4.26
C MET A 20 -17.40 5.64 -3.00
N ILE A 21 -18.20 4.59 -3.18
CA ILE A 21 -18.67 3.72 -2.10
C ILE A 21 -17.92 2.41 -2.21
N GLN A 22 -17.22 2.04 -1.16
CA GLN A 22 -16.43 0.80 -1.14
C GLN A 22 -16.59 0.08 0.19
N GLU A 23 -16.21 -1.20 0.21
CA GLU A 23 -16.21 -2.00 1.42
C GLU A 23 -15.33 -1.35 2.50
N LYS A 24 -15.84 -1.28 3.73
CA LYS A 24 -15.05 -0.84 4.87
C LYS A 24 -14.19 -2.00 5.37
N LEU A 25 -12.89 -1.82 5.33
CA LEU A 25 -11.93 -2.77 5.86
C LEU A 25 -11.65 -2.48 7.34
N THR A 26 -11.54 -3.52 8.15
CA THR A 26 -11.40 -3.40 9.62
C THR A 26 -10.20 -4.14 10.17
N GLY A 27 -9.40 -4.78 9.33
CA GLY A 27 -8.22 -5.51 9.73
C GLY A 27 -6.98 -4.65 9.95
N LYS A 28 -5.84 -5.32 10.04
CA LYS A 28 -4.55 -4.64 10.18
C LYS A 28 -4.19 -3.87 8.92
N GLU A 29 -3.58 -2.72 9.12
CA GLU A 29 -3.12 -1.84 8.05
C GLU A 29 -1.60 -1.90 7.91
N TYR A 30 -1.15 -1.97 6.65
CA TYR A 30 0.26 -2.03 6.29
C TYR A 30 0.59 -0.97 5.25
N GLY A 31 1.81 -0.47 5.33
CA GLY A 31 2.39 0.37 4.29
C GLY A 31 3.55 -0.35 3.61
N LEU A 32 3.61 -0.27 2.30
CA LEU A 32 4.72 -0.78 1.50
C LEU A 32 5.41 0.38 0.80
N ASP A 33 6.73 0.35 0.82
CA ASP A 33 7.54 1.17 -0.07
C ASP A 33 8.06 0.25 -1.18
N VAL A 34 7.51 0.41 -2.37
CA VAL A 34 7.87 -0.36 -3.56
C VAL A 34 8.81 0.45 -4.41
N MET A 35 10.09 0.12 -4.35
CA MET A 35 11.14 0.91 -5.00
C MET A 35 11.66 0.20 -6.25
N ASN A 36 11.52 0.85 -7.38
CA ASN A 36 12.10 0.42 -8.65
C ASN A 36 13.28 1.30 -9.03
N ASP A 37 14.17 0.78 -9.88
CA ASP A 37 15.28 1.54 -10.43
C ASP A 37 14.82 2.50 -11.55
N LEU A 38 15.78 3.22 -12.14
CA LEU A 38 15.50 4.20 -13.20
C LEU A 38 15.02 3.57 -14.52
N GLU A 39 15.15 2.26 -14.66
CA GLU A 39 14.68 1.49 -15.82
C GLU A 39 13.35 0.78 -15.55
N GLY A 40 12.76 1.00 -14.38
CA GLY A 40 11.50 0.38 -13.99
C GLY A 40 11.65 -1.07 -13.54
N ASN A 41 12.86 -1.52 -13.23
CA ASN A 41 13.10 -2.84 -12.68
C ASN A 41 12.94 -2.84 -11.17
N LYS A 42 12.51 -3.96 -10.62
CA LYS A 42 12.32 -4.12 -9.18
C LYS A 42 13.63 -3.88 -8.42
N GLY A 43 13.58 -2.98 -7.46
CA GLY A 43 14.63 -2.73 -6.50
C GLY A 43 14.27 -3.25 -5.11
N ALA A 44 14.39 -2.38 -4.11
CA ALA A 44 14.10 -2.71 -2.72
C ALA A 44 12.62 -2.65 -2.39
N VAL A 45 12.22 -3.36 -1.35
CA VAL A 45 10.90 -3.27 -0.75
C VAL A 45 11.02 -3.15 0.77
N SER A 46 10.17 -2.35 1.35
CA SER A 46 9.98 -2.28 2.80
C SER A 46 8.51 -2.48 3.12
N VAL A 47 8.24 -3.32 4.09
CA VAL A 47 6.89 -3.56 4.60
C VAL A 47 6.84 -3.14 6.06
N LYS A 48 5.86 -2.32 6.41
CA LYS A 48 5.64 -1.87 7.78
C LYS A 48 4.17 -2.08 8.16
N GLN A 49 3.96 -2.56 9.38
CA GLN A 49 2.63 -2.58 9.98
C GLN A 49 2.39 -1.24 10.66
N LYS A 50 1.29 -0.60 10.34
CA LYS A 50 0.88 0.64 10.99
C LYS A 50 0.24 0.31 12.35
N LEU A 51 0.80 0.85 13.42
CA LEU A 51 0.33 0.62 14.79
C LEU A 51 -0.55 1.76 15.29
N ALA A 52 -0.30 2.98 14.83
CA ALA A 52 -1.08 4.16 15.19
C ALA A 52 -1.09 5.16 14.04
N MET A 53 -2.24 5.81 13.88
CA MET A 53 -2.45 6.87 12.88
C MET A 53 -2.79 8.17 13.60
N ARG A 54 -2.32 9.29 13.05
CA ARG A 54 -2.66 10.63 13.54
C ARG A 54 -2.92 11.54 12.35
N ALA A 55 -4.11 12.14 12.32
CA ALA A 55 -4.51 13.07 11.26
C ALA A 55 -4.33 12.51 9.83
N GLY A 56 -4.63 11.21 9.64
CA GLY A 56 -4.47 10.55 8.33
C GLY A 56 -3.06 10.10 7.99
N GLU A 57 -2.07 10.36 8.86
CA GLU A 57 -0.69 9.96 8.67
C GLU A 57 -0.26 8.87 9.67
N THR A 58 0.74 8.07 9.28
CA THR A 58 1.30 7.04 10.16
C THR A 58 2.10 7.68 11.28
N ASP A 59 1.65 7.49 12.53
CA ASP A 59 2.34 7.98 13.73
C ASP A 59 3.32 6.95 14.28
N LYS A 60 2.93 5.66 14.26
CA LYS A 60 3.79 4.55 14.70
C LYS A 60 3.68 3.38 13.74
N ALA A 61 4.80 2.81 13.39
CA ALA A 61 4.89 1.63 12.55
C ALA A 61 6.05 0.73 12.99
N VAL A 62 5.94 -0.56 12.68
CA VAL A 62 6.99 -1.55 12.88
C VAL A 62 7.28 -2.25 11.56
N THR A 63 8.54 -2.43 11.23
CA THR A 63 8.95 -3.22 10.07
C THR A 63 8.58 -4.69 10.29
N VAL A 64 7.97 -5.31 9.30
CA VAL A 64 7.53 -6.71 9.36
C VAL A 64 7.99 -7.46 8.12
N ASP A 65 8.15 -8.76 8.27
CA ASP A 65 8.47 -9.66 7.16
C ASP A 65 7.28 -10.59 6.91
N LEU A 66 6.53 -10.29 5.86
CA LEU A 66 5.33 -11.03 5.47
C LEU A 66 5.47 -11.49 4.02
N PRO A 67 5.70 -12.80 3.78
CA PRO A 67 5.90 -13.32 2.43
C PRO A 67 4.74 -13.01 1.47
N GLU A 68 3.50 -13.09 1.95
CA GLU A 68 2.32 -12.78 1.13
C GLU A 68 2.29 -11.32 0.68
N VAL A 69 2.70 -10.42 1.54
CA VAL A 69 2.76 -8.98 1.22
C VAL A 69 3.91 -8.69 0.25
N ARG A 70 5.03 -9.40 0.38
CA ARG A 70 6.12 -9.31 -0.59
C ARG A 70 5.70 -9.78 -1.99
N GLU A 71 4.84 -10.78 -2.07
CA GLU A 71 4.30 -11.21 -3.36
C GLU A 71 3.45 -10.12 -4.01
N ILE A 72 2.63 -9.44 -3.22
CA ILE A 72 1.83 -8.30 -3.69
C ILE A 72 2.75 -7.17 -4.19
N ASP A 73 3.77 -6.84 -3.42
CA ASP A 73 4.78 -5.87 -3.81
C ASP A 73 5.43 -6.21 -5.16
N HIS A 74 5.85 -7.46 -5.31
CA HIS A 74 6.46 -7.92 -6.55
C HIS A 74 5.52 -7.75 -7.75
N LYS A 75 4.26 -8.11 -7.58
CA LYS A 75 3.24 -7.96 -8.63
C LYS A 75 3.02 -6.49 -9.00
N ILE A 76 2.92 -5.61 -8.01
CA ILE A 76 2.74 -4.17 -8.23
C ILE A 76 3.94 -3.58 -8.97
N GLY A 77 5.15 -3.79 -8.47
CA GLY A 77 6.37 -3.25 -9.06
C GLY A 77 6.60 -3.71 -10.50
N THR A 78 6.34 -4.99 -10.76
CA THR A 78 6.48 -5.59 -12.10
C THR A 78 5.40 -5.10 -13.07
N ALA A 79 4.17 -4.96 -12.61
CA ALA A 79 3.06 -4.53 -13.45
C ALA A 79 3.13 -3.06 -13.83
N LEU A 80 3.45 -2.20 -12.86
CA LEU A 80 3.48 -0.75 -13.07
C LEU A 80 4.77 -0.26 -13.72
N LYS A 81 5.89 -0.91 -13.48
CA LYS A 81 7.22 -0.51 -13.97
C LYS A 81 7.53 0.96 -13.69
N HIS A 82 7.02 1.46 -12.57
CA HIS A 82 7.26 2.84 -12.15
C HIS A 82 8.73 3.08 -11.84
N ILE A 83 9.16 4.32 -11.89
CA ILE A 83 10.50 4.75 -11.55
C ILE A 83 10.48 5.36 -10.15
N GLY A 84 11.44 4.97 -9.30
CA GLY A 84 11.55 5.47 -7.94
C GLY A 84 10.63 4.75 -6.95
N ASN A 85 10.14 5.47 -5.96
CA ASN A 85 9.34 4.90 -4.88
C ASN A 85 7.83 5.05 -5.13
N LEU A 86 7.11 3.99 -4.81
CA LEU A 86 5.66 3.96 -4.75
C LEU A 86 5.25 3.60 -3.33
N ASP A 87 4.52 4.50 -2.68
CA ASP A 87 3.90 4.23 -1.38
C ASP A 87 2.56 3.52 -1.60
N VAL A 88 2.41 2.37 -0.97
CA VAL A 88 1.23 1.52 -1.13
C VAL A 88 0.61 1.24 0.22
N ASP A 89 -0.67 1.55 0.35
CA ASP A 89 -1.45 1.22 1.54
C ASP A 89 -2.26 -0.05 1.31
N ILE A 90 -2.13 -0.99 2.24
CA ILE A 90 -2.83 -2.26 2.24
C ILE A 90 -3.53 -2.45 3.58
N MET A 91 -4.72 -3.04 3.56
CA MET A 91 -5.44 -3.42 4.76
C MET A 91 -6.02 -4.83 4.62
N GLN A 92 -6.04 -5.58 5.71
CA GLN A 92 -6.71 -6.87 5.73
C GLN A 92 -8.22 -6.71 5.89
N ASN A 93 -8.98 -7.55 5.19
CA ASN A 93 -10.40 -7.68 5.43
C ASN A 93 -10.67 -8.66 6.60
N GLU A 94 -11.94 -8.93 6.91
CA GLU A 94 -12.34 -9.85 7.99
C GLU A 94 -11.86 -11.29 7.77
N LYS A 95 -11.60 -11.68 6.53
CA LYS A 95 -11.09 -13.00 6.17
C LYS A 95 -9.56 -13.10 6.21
N GLY A 96 -8.88 -11.99 6.53
CA GLY A 96 -7.43 -11.93 6.50
C GLY A 96 -6.82 -11.74 5.11
N GLU A 97 -7.63 -11.49 4.09
CA GLU A 97 -7.15 -11.21 2.74
C GLU A 97 -6.61 -9.78 2.66
N TYR A 98 -5.52 -9.59 1.92
CA TYR A 98 -4.91 -8.28 1.73
C TYR A 98 -5.59 -7.52 0.59
N CYS A 99 -6.02 -6.30 0.87
CA CYS A 99 -6.67 -5.41 -0.08
C CYS A 99 -5.84 -4.14 -0.26
N VAL A 100 -5.51 -3.80 -1.49
CA VAL A 100 -4.82 -2.54 -1.79
C VAL A 100 -5.82 -1.40 -1.71
N LEU A 101 -5.49 -0.39 -0.89
CA LEU A 101 -6.30 0.80 -0.71
C LEU A 101 -5.87 1.93 -1.64
N GLU A 102 -4.58 2.20 -1.67
CA GLU A 102 -4.03 3.36 -2.35
C GLU A 102 -2.64 3.06 -2.89
N LEU A 103 -2.36 3.63 -4.06
CA LEU A 103 -1.05 3.65 -4.69
C LEU A 103 -0.65 5.12 -4.87
N ASN A 104 0.43 5.53 -4.24
CA ASN A 104 0.86 6.92 -4.25
C ASN A 104 2.33 7.05 -4.65
N PRO A 105 2.66 7.60 -5.83
CA PRO A 105 4.03 7.77 -6.29
C PRO A 105 4.72 8.97 -5.63
N VAL A 106 4.63 9.09 -4.31
CA VAL A 106 5.21 10.19 -3.52
C VAL A 106 6.14 9.61 -2.47
N LEU A 107 7.31 10.22 -2.33
CA LEU A 107 8.23 9.88 -1.24
C LEU A 107 7.68 10.43 0.08
N VAL A 108 7.35 9.55 1.01
CA VAL A 108 6.88 9.92 2.34
C VAL A 108 8.00 9.82 3.38
N VAL A 109 7.83 10.49 4.53
CA VAL A 109 8.84 10.50 5.60
C VAL A 109 9.21 9.10 6.08
N ALA A 110 8.26 8.17 6.12
CA ALA A 110 8.49 6.79 6.52
C ALA A 110 9.41 6.01 5.55
N SER A 111 9.52 6.43 4.30
CA SER A 111 10.44 5.83 3.32
C SER A 111 11.91 6.04 3.69
N HIS A 112 12.22 7.13 4.38
CA HIS A 112 13.56 7.41 4.86
C HIS A 112 14.08 6.35 5.84
N LEU A 113 13.20 5.80 6.66
CA LEU A 113 13.54 4.71 7.57
C LEU A 113 13.86 3.42 6.80
N ALA A 114 13.08 3.12 5.79
CA ALA A 114 13.32 1.97 4.93
C ALA A 114 14.68 2.06 4.22
N THR A 115 15.02 3.23 3.71
CA THR A 115 16.28 3.47 3.02
C THR A 115 17.50 3.33 3.95
N ARG A 116 17.36 3.67 5.22
CA ARG A 116 18.42 3.53 6.20
C ARG A 116 18.64 2.10 6.69
N LEU A 117 17.62 1.26 6.59
CA LEU A 117 17.64 -0.14 7.01
C LEU A 117 18.01 -1.10 5.86
N ALA A 118 17.97 -0.61 4.66
CA ALA A 118 18.45 -1.32 3.48
C ALA A 118 19.97 -1.11 3.29
#